data_98ec755e21d13a3f3d1470b27125974a
#
_entry.id   98ec755e21d13a3f3d1470b27125974a
#
_cell.length_a   1.000
_cell.length_b   1.000
_cell.length_c   1.000
_cell.angle_alpha   90.00
_cell.angle_beta   90.00
_cell.angle_gamma   90.00
#
_symmetry.space_group_name_H-M   'P 1'
#
loop_
_entity.id
_entity.type
_entity.pdbx_description
1 polymer ?
#
loop_
_entity_poly.entity_id
_entity_poly.type
_entity_poly.pdbx_seq_one_letter_code
_entity_poly.pdbx_strand_id
1 'polypeptide(L)'
;LLFSGLMQAQSQAQCKIALNTLDEFDTTRLIAAAPVVLGYLVPTGALAEDLDGNIYAEEAKAIFSYADENNIRSFFLTLGVIEHKFHMIDKGYTVMIKYVDGPIQQLLNVPDDPEFDRDLIMWKFMHTCVIPLEVFHMMKNTRVEKIRIVYDGYKSTIVLSEKQQIALQNAVKCVEEALREKLPVRP
;
A
#
# COMPACT_ATOMS: atom_id res chain seq x y z
N LEU A 1 0.88 -4.02 51.15
CA LEU A 1 1.48 -3.60 49.88
C LEU A 1 0.79 -4.35 48.74
N LEU A 2 -0.25 -3.73 48.18
CA LEU A 2 -1.00 -4.22 47.00
C LEU A 2 -0.34 -3.66 45.73
N PHE A 3 0.28 -4.53 44.94
CA PHE A 3 0.73 -4.19 43.60
C PHE A 3 -0.46 -4.28 42.62
N SER A 4 -1.04 -3.14 42.25
CA SER A 4 -1.98 -3.04 41.15
C SER A 4 -1.18 -3.05 39.83
N GLY A 5 -1.14 -4.21 39.18
CA GLY A 5 -0.65 -4.33 37.81
C GLY A 5 -1.59 -3.62 36.84
N LEU A 6 -1.18 -2.47 36.32
CA LEU A 6 -1.82 -1.85 35.17
C LEU A 6 -1.59 -2.73 33.94
N MET A 7 -2.57 -3.56 33.60
CA MET A 7 -2.65 -4.17 32.26
C MET A 7 -2.90 -3.04 31.27
N GLN A 8 -1.84 -2.61 30.57
CA GLN A 8 -1.98 -1.82 29.35
C GLN A 8 -2.64 -2.72 28.32
N ALA A 9 -3.93 -2.52 28.08
CA ALA A 9 -4.60 -3.05 26.92
C ALA A 9 -3.93 -2.43 25.68
N GLN A 10 -2.99 -3.14 25.06
CA GLN A 10 -2.54 -2.82 23.71
C GLN A 10 -3.77 -2.93 22.81
N SER A 11 -4.27 -1.80 22.33
CA SER A 11 -5.31 -1.79 21.32
C SER A 11 -4.73 -2.51 20.09
N GLN A 12 -5.12 -3.77 19.91
CA GLN A 12 -4.87 -4.48 18.66
C GLN A 12 -5.54 -3.65 17.57
N ALA A 13 -4.73 -3.04 16.71
CA ALA A 13 -5.24 -2.33 15.55
C ALA A 13 -6.09 -3.33 14.76
N GLN A 14 -7.40 -3.07 14.75
CA GLN A 14 -8.39 -3.97 14.19
C GLN A 14 -8.05 -4.24 12.72
N CYS A 15 -7.82 -5.51 12.39
CA CYS A 15 -7.54 -5.95 11.03
C CYS A 15 -8.73 -5.58 10.13
N LYS A 16 -8.46 -4.85 9.05
CA LYS A 16 -9.46 -4.45 8.07
C LYS A 16 -9.14 -5.08 6.72
N ILE A 17 -9.93 -6.08 6.33
CA ILE A 17 -9.94 -6.67 4.99
C ILE A 17 -11.03 -5.98 4.17
N ALA A 18 -10.64 -5.42 3.03
CA ALA A 18 -11.55 -4.79 2.08
C ALA A 18 -12.15 -5.81 1.11
N LEU A 19 -11.39 -6.84 0.76
CA LEU A 19 -11.79 -7.89 -0.18
C LEU A 19 -11.28 -9.24 0.32
N ASN A 20 -12.15 -10.25 0.34
CA ASN A 20 -11.78 -11.65 0.53
C ASN A 20 -12.79 -12.50 -0.26
N THR A 21 -12.46 -12.82 -1.50
CA THR A 21 -13.34 -13.48 -2.45
C THR A 21 -12.69 -14.73 -3.00
N LEU A 22 -13.51 -15.70 -3.33
CA LEU A 22 -13.16 -16.90 -4.08
C LEU A 22 -14.07 -16.94 -5.31
N ASP A 23 -13.48 -16.94 -6.50
CA ASP A 23 -14.21 -17.14 -7.74
C ASP A 23 -14.59 -18.63 -7.85
N GLU A 24 -15.87 -18.89 -8.10
CA GLU A 24 -16.42 -20.25 -8.18
C GLU A 24 -16.09 -20.97 -9.51
N PHE A 25 -15.73 -20.20 -10.54
CA PHE A 25 -15.48 -20.75 -11.87
C PHE A 25 -14.03 -21.21 -12.06
N ASP A 26 -13.08 -20.40 -11.61
CA ASP A 26 -11.65 -20.68 -11.79
C ASP A 26 -10.89 -20.91 -10.48
N THR A 27 -11.60 -20.83 -9.34
CA THR A 27 -11.04 -20.97 -8.00
C THR A 27 -10.01 -19.90 -7.63
N THR A 28 -9.97 -18.79 -8.35
CA THR A 28 -9.11 -17.66 -8.02
C THR A 28 -9.51 -17.06 -6.67
N ARG A 29 -8.57 -16.99 -5.75
CA ARG A 29 -8.77 -16.36 -4.45
C ARG A 29 -8.08 -15.01 -4.42
N LEU A 30 -8.84 -13.97 -4.08
CA LEU A 30 -8.32 -12.60 -3.92
C LEU A 30 -8.55 -12.13 -2.49
N ILE A 31 -7.49 -11.63 -1.85
CA ILE A 31 -7.56 -11.00 -0.52
C ILE A 31 -6.88 -9.65 -0.62
N ALA A 32 -7.53 -8.59 -0.15
CA ALA A 32 -6.93 -7.28 -0.08
C ALA A 32 -7.22 -6.62 1.27
N ALA A 33 -6.20 -6.08 1.90
CA ALA A 33 -6.37 -5.24 3.07
C ALA A 33 -7.01 -3.89 2.68
N ALA A 34 -7.64 -3.23 3.63
CA ALA A 34 -8.12 -1.86 3.43
C ALA A 34 -6.95 -0.93 3.07
N PRO A 35 -7.17 0.06 2.19
CA PRO A 35 -6.12 0.99 1.79
C PRO A 35 -5.50 1.72 2.98
N VAL A 36 -4.18 1.83 2.97
CA VAL A 36 -3.40 2.59 3.95
C VAL A 36 -3.01 3.92 3.32
N VAL A 37 -3.37 5.02 3.97
CA VAL A 37 -2.95 6.36 3.53
C VAL A 37 -1.47 6.54 3.83
N LEU A 38 -0.69 6.81 2.77
CA LEU A 38 0.77 6.97 2.84
C LEU A 38 1.19 8.44 2.96
N GLY A 39 0.35 9.36 2.51
CA GLY A 39 0.64 10.78 2.51
C GLY A 39 -0.42 11.56 1.75
N TYR A 40 -0.22 12.86 1.71
CA TYR A 40 -1.11 13.79 1.02
C TYR A 40 -0.29 14.63 0.07
N LEU A 41 -0.79 14.83 -1.14
CA LEU A 41 -0.30 15.85 -2.02
C LEU A 41 -1.18 17.09 -1.84
N VAL A 42 -0.55 18.21 -1.47
CA VAL A 42 -1.22 19.51 -1.35
C VAL A 42 -0.91 20.29 -2.61
N PRO A 43 -1.92 20.74 -3.37
CA PRO A 43 -1.69 21.63 -4.51
C PRO A 43 -0.92 22.89 -4.06
N THR A 44 0.08 23.28 -4.85
CA THR A 44 0.89 24.47 -4.58
C THR A 44 0.83 25.44 -5.77
N GLY A 45 1.04 26.73 -5.52
CA GLY A 45 1.06 27.76 -6.56
C GLY A 45 -0.33 28.23 -6.98
N ALA A 46 -0.53 28.50 -8.28
CA ALA A 46 -1.76 29.08 -8.82
C ALA A 46 -3.03 28.24 -8.52
N LEU A 47 -2.90 26.93 -8.41
CA LEU A 47 -3.99 26.03 -8.02
C LEU A 47 -4.44 26.23 -6.56
N ALA A 48 -3.56 26.69 -5.68
CA ALA A 48 -3.91 26.96 -4.28
C ALA A 48 -4.74 28.26 -4.14
N GLU A 49 -4.62 29.18 -5.09
CA GLU A 49 -5.38 30.44 -5.10
C GLU A 49 -6.83 30.24 -5.57
N ASP A 50 -7.09 29.26 -6.44
CA ASP A 50 -8.43 28.96 -6.94
C ASP A 50 -9.29 28.15 -5.94
N LEU A 51 -8.74 27.72 -4.82
CA LEU A 51 -9.40 26.81 -3.88
C LEU A 51 -10.18 27.52 -2.76
N ASP A 52 -10.38 28.82 -2.82
CA ASP A 52 -11.15 29.61 -1.80
C ASP A 52 -10.82 29.23 -0.35
N GLY A 53 -9.56 28.95 -0.05
CA GLY A 53 -9.10 28.53 1.28
C GLY A 53 -9.39 27.07 1.64
N ASN A 54 -9.96 26.26 0.74
CA ASN A 54 -10.08 24.83 0.93
C ASN A 54 -8.77 24.14 0.53
N ILE A 55 -8.15 23.43 1.45
CA ILE A 55 -6.99 22.59 1.16
C ILE A 55 -7.50 21.26 0.63
N TYR A 56 -7.47 21.07 -0.68
CA TYR A 56 -7.64 19.74 -1.25
C TYR A 56 -6.32 18.98 -1.10
N ALA A 57 -6.35 17.98 -0.23
CA ALA A 57 -5.25 17.05 -0.07
C ALA A 57 -5.67 15.73 -0.71
N GLU A 58 -5.04 15.36 -1.82
CA GLU A 58 -5.27 14.04 -2.41
C GLU A 58 -4.35 13.01 -1.75
N GLU A 59 -4.89 11.83 -1.51
CA GLU A 59 -4.22 10.80 -0.72
C GLU A 59 -3.41 9.84 -1.58
N ALA A 60 -2.12 9.74 -1.31
CA ALA A 60 -1.35 8.57 -1.73
C ALA A 60 -1.74 7.36 -0.87
N LYS A 61 -2.04 6.23 -1.50
CA LYS A 61 -2.53 5.01 -0.83
C LYS A 61 -1.71 3.80 -1.18
N ALA A 62 -1.60 2.88 -0.23
CA ALA A 62 -1.06 1.54 -0.45
C ALA A 62 -2.12 0.48 -0.13
N ILE A 63 -2.19 -0.54 -0.97
CA ILE A 63 -3.01 -1.72 -0.75
C ILE A 63 -2.09 -2.93 -0.75
N PHE A 64 -2.09 -3.71 0.32
CA PHE A 64 -1.43 -5.00 0.34
C PHE A 64 -2.45 -6.09 0.03
N SER A 65 -2.12 -6.96 -0.92
CA SER A 65 -3.04 -7.98 -1.41
C SER A 65 -2.36 -9.32 -1.69
N TYR A 66 -3.18 -10.35 -1.83
CA TYR A 66 -2.81 -11.69 -2.21
C TYR A 66 -3.74 -12.19 -3.30
N ALA A 67 -3.18 -12.89 -4.28
CA ALA A 67 -3.93 -13.65 -5.28
C ALA A 67 -3.42 -15.08 -5.34
N ASP A 68 -4.36 -16.03 -5.47
CA ASP A 68 -4.10 -17.43 -5.81
C ASP A 68 -4.89 -17.74 -7.08
N GLU A 69 -4.20 -17.77 -8.19
CA GLU A 69 -4.76 -18.04 -9.52
C GLU A 69 -4.03 -19.22 -10.14
N ASN A 70 -4.75 -20.26 -10.53
CA ASN A 70 -4.18 -21.47 -11.11
C ASN A 70 -3.05 -22.09 -10.28
N ASN A 71 -3.16 -22.10 -8.95
CA ASN A 71 -2.14 -22.50 -7.97
C ASN A 71 -0.87 -21.63 -7.96
N ILE A 72 -0.88 -20.48 -8.62
CA ILE A 72 0.18 -19.48 -8.53
C ILE A 72 -0.20 -18.50 -7.44
N ARG A 73 0.55 -18.55 -6.33
CA ARG A 73 0.34 -17.71 -5.15
C ARG A 73 1.24 -16.49 -5.19
N SER A 74 0.66 -15.31 -5.16
CA SER A 74 1.40 -14.06 -5.27
C SER A 74 0.91 -13.04 -4.25
N PHE A 75 1.86 -12.30 -3.67
CA PHE A 75 1.57 -11.11 -2.88
C PHE A 75 1.88 -9.87 -3.70
N PHE A 76 1.11 -8.82 -3.48
CA PHE A 76 1.25 -7.56 -4.18
C PHE A 76 1.20 -6.37 -3.21
N LEU A 77 1.97 -5.34 -3.53
CA LEU A 77 1.86 -4.01 -2.96
C LEU A 77 1.47 -3.07 -4.08
N THR A 78 0.23 -2.59 -4.08
CA THR A 78 -0.25 -1.60 -5.04
C THR A 78 -0.18 -0.22 -4.43
N LEU A 79 0.51 0.71 -5.11
CA LEU A 79 0.65 2.10 -4.71
C LEU A 79 -0.15 2.98 -5.65
N GLY A 80 -1.16 3.67 -5.14
CA GLY A 80 -1.86 4.74 -5.83
C GLY A 80 -1.23 6.07 -5.43
N VAL A 81 -0.60 6.77 -6.37
CA VAL A 81 0.03 8.07 -6.13
C VAL A 81 -0.44 9.08 -7.15
N ILE A 82 -0.34 10.35 -6.79
CA ILE A 82 -0.83 11.47 -7.58
C ILE A 82 0.32 12.44 -7.77
N GLU A 83 0.49 12.91 -9.00
CA GLU A 83 1.56 13.84 -9.38
C GLU A 83 1.00 14.95 -10.27
N HIS A 84 1.56 16.16 -10.15
CA HIS A 84 1.18 17.29 -11.00
C HIS A 84 1.65 17.14 -12.44
N LYS A 85 2.76 16.40 -12.65
CA LYS A 85 3.37 16.21 -13.95
C LYS A 85 3.22 14.78 -14.42
N PHE A 86 3.07 14.62 -15.71
CA PHE A 86 3.17 13.32 -16.34
C PHE A 86 4.63 12.83 -16.27
N HIS A 87 4.79 11.57 -15.91
CA HIS A 87 6.07 10.86 -15.91
C HIS A 87 5.89 9.51 -16.61
N MET A 88 6.87 9.15 -17.42
CA MET A 88 6.93 7.79 -17.97
C MET A 88 7.30 6.81 -16.85
N ILE A 89 6.65 5.65 -16.84
CA ILE A 89 6.93 4.59 -15.89
C ILE A 89 7.24 3.32 -16.66
N ASP A 90 8.45 2.80 -16.46
CA ASP A 90 8.84 1.53 -17.03
C ASP A 90 8.50 0.38 -16.10
N LYS A 91 8.10 -0.76 -16.69
CA LYS A 91 8.04 -2.03 -15.98
C LYS A 91 9.44 -2.43 -15.53
N GLY A 92 9.62 -2.76 -14.27
CA GLY A 92 10.92 -3.18 -13.75
C GLY A 92 11.09 -2.93 -12.26
N TYR A 93 12.31 -2.89 -11.78
CA TYR A 93 12.66 -2.63 -10.38
C TYR A 93 12.66 -1.13 -10.06
N THR A 94 11.53 -0.47 -10.31
CA THR A 94 11.37 0.98 -10.19
C THR A 94 10.78 1.44 -8.86
N VAL A 95 10.33 0.51 -8.02
CA VAL A 95 9.87 0.80 -6.67
C VAL A 95 10.86 0.24 -5.66
N MET A 96 11.22 1.04 -4.65
CA MET A 96 12.11 0.65 -3.57
C MET A 96 11.43 0.90 -2.23
N ILE A 97 11.56 -0.04 -1.31
CA ILE A 97 11.17 0.14 0.09
C ILE A 97 12.41 0.13 0.98
N LYS A 98 12.45 1.04 1.96
CA LYS A 98 13.46 1.06 3.00
C LYS A 98 12.81 0.69 4.33
N TYR A 99 13.40 -0.27 5.02
CA TYR A 99 12.96 -0.67 6.36
C TYR A 99 13.57 0.21 7.44
N VAL A 100 12.87 0.34 8.57
CA VAL A 100 13.42 0.97 9.78
C VAL A 100 14.63 0.17 10.23
N ASP A 101 15.79 0.84 10.36
CA ASP A 101 17.07 0.23 10.72
C ASP A 101 17.43 -1.02 9.89
N GLY A 102 16.89 -1.11 8.67
CA GLY A 102 17.03 -2.28 7.81
C GLY A 102 17.51 -1.96 6.39
N PRO A 103 17.58 -2.98 5.55
CA PRO A 103 18.03 -2.85 4.16
C PRO A 103 17.03 -2.09 3.28
N ILE A 104 17.48 -1.75 2.08
CA ILE A 104 16.64 -1.29 0.99
C ILE A 104 16.34 -2.50 0.10
N GLN A 105 15.05 -2.71 -0.20
CA GLN A 105 14.58 -3.74 -1.11
C GLN A 105 14.01 -3.11 -2.37
N GLN A 106 14.42 -3.61 -3.54
CA GLN A 106 13.82 -3.26 -4.83
C GLN A 106 12.68 -4.23 -5.14
N LEU A 107 11.58 -3.69 -5.64
CA LEU A 107 10.39 -4.44 -6.01
C LEU A 107 10.17 -4.40 -7.52
N LEU A 108 9.79 -5.53 -8.10
CA LEU A 108 9.37 -5.59 -9.49
C LEU A 108 8.00 -4.90 -9.60
N ASN A 109 7.98 -3.80 -10.28
CA ASN A 109 6.80 -2.98 -10.52
C ASN A 109 6.22 -3.27 -11.91
N VAL A 110 4.92 -3.48 -11.97
CA VAL A 110 4.13 -3.57 -13.20
C VAL A 110 3.12 -2.43 -13.11
N PRO A 111 3.46 -1.24 -13.64
CA PRO A 111 2.59 -0.08 -13.56
C PRO A 111 1.42 -0.21 -14.54
N ASP A 112 0.29 0.38 -14.15
CA ASP A 112 -0.80 0.66 -15.09
C ASP A 112 -0.52 1.95 -15.87
N ASP A 113 -1.25 2.18 -16.94
CA ASP A 113 -1.19 3.43 -17.67
C ASP A 113 -1.68 4.58 -16.77
N PRO A 114 -0.94 5.72 -16.73
CA PRO A 114 -1.35 6.85 -15.90
C PRO A 114 -2.67 7.46 -16.38
N GLU A 115 -3.55 7.76 -15.45
CA GLU A 115 -4.84 8.39 -15.72
C GLU A 115 -4.81 9.87 -15.35
N PHE A 116 -5.28 10.75 -16.24
CA PHE A 116 -5.41 12.16 -15.94
C PHE A 116 -6.77 12.46 -15.31
N ASP A 117 -6.74 12.91 -14.06
CA ASP A 117 -7.93 13.38 -13.37
C ASP A 117 -8.18 14.85 -13.71
N ARG A 118 -9.30 15.11 -14.42
CA ARG A 118 -9.65 16.46 -14.89
C ARG A 118 -10.14 17.37 -13.77
N ASP A 119 -10.74 16.81 -12.74
CA ASP A 119 -11.28 17.58 -11.62
C ASP A 119 -10.17 18.06 -10.69
N LEU A 120 -9.13 17.26 -10.54
CA LEU A 120 -7.94 17.58 -9.73
C LEU A 120 -6.82 18.22 -10.55
N ILE A 121 -6.89 18.17 -11.88
CA ILE A 121 -5.82 18.60 -12.80
C ILE A 121 -4.49 17.89 -12.44
N MET A 122 -4.56 16.60 -12.21
CA MET A 122 -3.45 15.77 -11.74
C MET A 122 -3.41 14.42 -12.46
N TRP A 123 -2.23 13.82 -12.47
CA TRP A 123 -2.02 12.46 -12.97
C TRP A 123 -2.10 11.46 -11.82
N LYS A 124 -2.92 10.43 -11.98
CA LYS A 124 -2.97 9.27 -11.10
C LYS A 124 -2.10 8.16 -11.65
N PHE A 125 -1.23 7.65 -10.81
CA PHE A 125 -0.33 6.54 -11.14
C PHE A 125 -0.63 5.36 -10.24
N MET A 126 -0.74 4.17 -10.83
CA MET A 126 -0.88 2.92 -10.10
C MET A 126 0.36 2.05 -10.33
N HIS A 127 1.00 1.65 -9.25
CA HIS A 127 2.19 0.81 -9.26
C HIS A 127 1.87 -0.51 -8.55
N THR A 128 1.80 -1.60 -9.28
CA THR A 128 1.57 -2.92 -8.70
C THR A 128 2.90 -3.66 -8.61
N CYS A 129 3.39 -3.80 -7.39
CA CYS A 129 4.67 -4.44 -7.10
C CYS A 129 4.45 -5.88 -6.69
N VAL A 130 5.14 -6.81 -7.36
CA VAL A 130 5.19 -8.21 -6.93
C VAL A 130 6.07 -8.33 -5.68
N ILE A 131 5.56 -8.99 -4.64
CA ILE A 131 6.23 -9.16 -3.36
C ILE A 131 6.69 -10.61 -3.21
N PRO A 132 8.00 -10.88 -3.31
CA PRO A 132 8.56 -12.19 -3.00
C PRO A 132 8.30 -12.60 -1.54
N LEU A 133 8.29 -13.90 -1.28
CA LEU A 133 7.96 -14.44 0.05
C LEU A 133 8.88 -13.92 1.16
N GLU A 134 10.17 -13.79 0.88
CA GLU A 134 11.14 -13.21 1.81
C GLU A 134 10.84 -11.74 2.14
N VAL A 135 10.42 -10.96 1.14
CA VAL A 135 10.02 -9.55 1.32
C VAL A 135 8.72 -9.48 2.11
N PHE A 136 7.76 -10.37 1.85
CA PHE A 136 6.54 -10.49 2.65
C PHE A 136 6.87 -10.72 4.14
N HIS A 137 7.76 -11.67 4.44
CA HIS A 137 8.19 -11.92 5.83
C HIS A 137 8.90 -10.72 6.45
N MET A 138 9.72 -10.01 5.68
CA MET A 138 10.35 -8.77 6.16
C MET A 138 9.32 -7.69 6.47
N MET A 139 8.37 -7.43 5.55
CA MET A 139 7.31 -6.42 5.76
C MET A 139 6.40 -6.76 6.95
N LYS A 140 6.19 -8.04 7.22
CA LYS A 140 5.42 -8.50 8.39
C LYS A 140 6.15 -8.21 9.70
N ASN A 141 7.47 -8.38 9.74
CA ASN A 141 8.26 -8.30 10.97
C ASN A 141 8.96 -6.96 11.18
N THR A 142 9.22 -6.22 10.11
CA THR A 142 9.94 -4.95 10.14
C THR A 142 9.11 -3.87 9.45
N ARG A 143 9.04 -2.69 10.05
CA ARG A 143 8.28 -1.56 9.50
C ARG A 143 9.00 -0.95 8.30
N VAL A 144 8.23 -0.53 7.31
CA VAL A 144 8.72 0.23 6.16
C VAL A 144 8.81 1.71 6.55
N GLU A 145 9.99 2.32 6.43
CA GLU A 145 10.25 3.74 6.74
C GLU A 145 9.93 4.65 5.55
N LYS A 146 10.35 4.22 4.35
CA LYS A 146 10.24 5.02 3.12
C LYS A 146 9.90 4.15 1.93
N ILE A 147 9.15 4.74 1.01
CA ILE A 147 8.87 4.16 -0.31
C ILE A 147 9.37 5.15 -1.35
N ARG A 148 10.15 4.67 -2.33
CA ARG A 148 10.64 5.47 -3.45
C ARG A 148 10.16 4.88 -4.75
N ILE A 149 9.62 5.73 -5.61
CA ILE A 149 9.24 5.41 -6.97
C ILE A 149 10.21 6.13 -7.91
N VAL A 150 10.75 5.40 -8.87
CA VAL A 150 11.70 5.91 -9.88
C VAL A 150 10.97 5.98 -11.22
N TYR A 151 10.79 7.19 -11.71
CA TYR A 151 10.28 7.49 -13.03
C TYR A 151 11.44 7.81 -13.97
N ASP A 152 11.18 7.95 -15.25
CA ASP A 152 12.19 8.46 -16.19
C ASP A 152 12.57 9.90 -15.81
N GLY A 153 13.84 10.09 -15.45
CA GLY A 153 14.39 11.40 -15.06
C GLY A 153 13.89 11.97 -13.72
N TYR A 154 13.03 11.26 -12.97
CA TYR A 154 12.46 11.77 -11.72
C TYR A 154 12.37 10.67 -10.63
N LYS A 155 12.44 11.07 -9.36
CA LYS A 155 12.29 10.18 -8.22
C LYS A 155 11.35 10.80 -7.20
N SER A 156 10.28 10.10 -6.87
CA SER A 156 9.36 10.45 -5.77
C SER A 156 9.69 9.61 -4.53
N THR A 157 9.72 10.23 -3.36
CA THR A 157 10.01 9.50 -2.10
C THR A 157 8.98 9.87 -1.06
N ILE A 158 8.22 8.89 -0.61
CA ILE A 158 7.24 9.00 0.46
C ILE A 158 7.91 8.56 1.76
N VAL A 159 7.96 9.44 2.75
CA VAL A 159 8.45 9.15 4.10
C VAL A 159 7.24 8.87 4.99
N LEU A 160 7.20 7.66 5.56
CA LEU A 160 6.08 7.23 6.38
C LEU A 160 6.25 7.68 7.83
N SER A 161 5.23 8.30 8.38
CA SER A 161 5.13 8.52 9.83
C SER A 161 5.02 7.18 10.56
N GLU A 162 5.33 7.15 11.84
CA GLU A 162 5.24 5.91 12.63
C GLU A 162 3.84 5.28 12.57
N LYS A 163 2.79 6.08 12.58
CA LYS A 163 1.41 5.62 12.42
C LYS A 163 1.18 4.91 11.08
N GLN A 164 1.71 5.47 9.99
CA GLN A 164 1.61 4.88 8.65
C GLN A 164 2.44 3.61 8.52
N GLN A 165 3.64 3.59 9.11
CA GLN A 165 4.50 2.39 9.15
C GLN A 165 3.78 1.22 9.83
N ILE A 166 3.16 1.48 10.99
CA ILE A 166 2.38 0.50 11.74
C ILE A 166 1.15 0.05 10.93
N ALA A 167 0.44 0.99 10.30
CA ALA A 167 -0.74 0.69 9.49
C ALA A 167 -0.40 -0.22 8.30
N LEU A 168 0.70 0.08 7.59
CA LEU A 168 1.15 -0.76 6.47
C LEU A 168 1.58 -2.16 6.94
N GLN A 169 2.33 -2.26 8.04
CA GLN A 169 2.71 -3.54 8.64
C GLN A 169 1.48 -4.36 9.06
N ASN A 170 0.48 -3.71 9.64
CA ASN A 170 -0.77 -4.36 10.03
C ASN A 170 -1.57 -4.85 8.82
N ALA A 171 -1.60 -4.10 7.70
CA ALA A 171 -2.23 -4.54 6.46
C ALA A 171 -1.62 -5.85 5.94
N VAL A 172 -0.29 -6.00 6.01
CA VAL A 172 0.42 -7.25 5.66
C VAL A 172 0.00 -8.40 6.57
N LYS A 173 -0.03 -8.17 7.90
CA LYS A 173 -0.46 -9.18 8.89
C LYS A 173 -1.92 -9.58 8.69
N CYS A 174 -2.79 -8.61 8.37
CA CYS A 174 -4.20 -8.86 8.11
C CYS A 174 -4.43 -9.81 6.93
N VAL A 175 -3.69 -9.62 5.84
CA VAL A 175 -3.78 -10.54 4.69
C VAL A 175 -3.32 -11.95 5.08
N GLU A 176 -2.24 -12.07 5.89
CA GLU A 176 -1.80 -13.40 6.39
C GLU A 176 -2.87 -14.06 7.28
N GLU A 177 -3.52 -13.31 8.16
CA GLU A 177 -4.59 -13.83 9.01
C GLU A 177 -5.78 -14.30 8.17
N ALA A 178 -6.21 -13.49 7.19
CA ALA A 178 -7.29 -13.85 6.28
C ALA A 178 -6.99 -15.07 5.42
N LEU A 179 -5.70 -15.31 5.09
CA LEU A 179 -5.27 -16.54 4.38
C LEU A 179 -5.51 -17.81 5.20
N ARG A 180 -5.43 -17.73 6.52
CA ARG A 180 -5.65 -18.87 7.42
C ARG A 180 -7.13 -19.18 7.62
N GLU A 181 -8.00 -18.21 7.33
CA GLU A 181 -9.45 -18.42 7.41
C GLU A 181 -9.91 -19.31 6.24
N LYS A 182 -10.57 -20.41 6.58
CA LYS A 182 -11.26 -21.20 5.57
C LYS A 182 -12.51 -20.44 5.14
N LEU A 183 -12.54 -20.00 3.89
CA LEU A 183 -13.78 -19.48 3.33
C LEU A 183 -14.84 -20.61 3.40
N PRO A 184 -16.06 -20.30 3.83
CA PRO A 184 -17.15 -21.27 3.74
C PRO A 184 -17.32 -21.60 2.25
N VAL A 185 -17.16 -22.86 1.90
CA VAL A 185 -17.58 -23.34 0.57
C VAL A 185 -19.07 -23.07 0.54
N ARG A 186 -19.49 -22.09 -0.26
CA ARG A 186 -20.92 -21.89 -0.51
C ARG A 186 -21.40 -23.09 -1.33
N PRO A 187 -22.48 -23.74 -0.88
CA PRO A 187 -23.09 -24.85 -1.61
C PRO A 187 -23.64 -24.40 -2.97
#